data_5ba53a364bf5be7b62971502f8f4b105
#
_entry.id   5ba53a364bf5be7b62971502f8f4b105
#
_cell.length_a   1.000
_cell.length_b   1.000
_cell.length_c   1.000
_cell.angle_alpha   90.00
_cell.angle_beta   90.00
_cell.angle_gamma   90.00
#
_symmetry.space_group_name_H-M   'P 1'
#
loop_
_entity.id
_entity.type
_entity.pdbx_description
1 polymer ?
#
loop_
_entity_poly.entity_id
_entity_poly.type
_entity_poly.pdbx_seq_one_letter_code
_entity_poly.pdbx_strand_id
1 'polypeptide(L)'
;RFGALEVAMRQNDLAFEVRAYLKNHPCAAVVNLGCGLDNTGSACDNGRCKIYNLDFPDVIALRQQLLPAGEREQNIPCDLKDPAWFDKIDASGGAVFFASGVFYYFLTQQVKALVQGMADAFPGGVLVFDAANRTAVKMIAKTWLRTAKIKDVGAYFAVSDAKSELSPWD
;
A
#
# COMPACT_ATOMS: atom_id res chain seq x y z
N ARG A 1 2.07 23.54 0.77
CA ARG A 1 3.39 23.23 1.35
C ARG A 1 3.32 22.16 2.45
N PHE A 2 2.37 22.23 3.40
CA PHE A 2 2.26 21.21 4.46
C PHE A 2 1.91 19.82 3.94
N GLY A 3 0.96 19.68 3.01
CA GLY A 3 0.60 18.38 2.45
C GLY A 3 1.74 17.67 1.72
N ALA A 4 2.61 18.42 1.03
CA ALA A 4 3.78 17.82 0.37
C ALA A 4 4.80 17.29 1.38
N LEU A 5 4.99 17.97 2.52
CA LEU A 5 5.86 17.52 3.60
C LEU A 5 5.31 16.25 4.25
N GLU A 6 4.00 16.21 4.53
CA GLU A 6 3.33 15.04 5.09
C GLU A 6 3.47 13.81 4.19
N VAL A 7 3.27 13.96 2.89
CA VAL A 7 3.47 12.88 1.91
C VAL A 7 4.92 12.40 1.91
N ALA A 8 5.89 13.33 1.88
CA ALA A 8 7.31 12.98 1.87
C ALA A 8 7.75 12.25 3.16
N MET A 9 7.26 12.69 4.32
CA MET A 9 7.52 12.01 5.60
C MET A 9 6.96 10.59 5.61
N ARG A 10 5.71 10.42 5.21
CA ARG A 10 5.05 9.11 5.12
C ARG A 10 5.79 8.15 4.18
N GLN A 11 6.17 8.62 2.99
CA GLN A 11 6.96 7.81 2.05
C GLN A 11 8.31 7.41 2.63
N ASN A 12 8.98 8.30 3.36
CA ASN A 12 10.23 8.00 4.02
C ASN A 12 10.09 6.95 5.12
N ASP A 13 9.04 7.04 5.93
CA ASP A 13 8.76 6.07 7.00
C ASP A 13 8.44 4.69 6.42
N LEU A 14 7.60 4.61 5.39
CA LEU A 14 7.30 3.37 4.69
C LEU A 14 8.55 2.77 4.04
N ALA A 15 9.37 3.58 3.39
CA ALA A 15 10.64 3.15 2.80
C ALA A 15 11.63 2.62 3.85
N PHE A 16 11.65 3.22 5.04
CA PHE A 16 12.49 2.77 6.15
C PHE A 16 12.10 1.34 6.56
N GLU A 17 10.83 1.06 6.77
CA GLU A 17 10.32 -0.25 7.15
C GLU A 17 10.55 -1.30 6.04
N VAL A 18 10.30 -0.96 4.78
CA VAL A 18 10.60 -1.83 3.64
C VAL A 18 12.09 -2.18 3.61
N ARG A 19 12.97 -1.20 3.74
CA ARG A 19 14.43 -1.44 3.76
C ARG A 19 14.86 -2.25 4.98
N ALA A 20 14.22 -2.07 6.14
CA ALA A 20 14.49 -2.86 7.34
C ALA A 20 14.17 -4.35 7.10
N TYR A 21 13.03 -4.65 6.46
CA TYR A 21 12.68 -6.02 6.08
C TYR A 21 13.68 -6.61 5.08
N LEU A 22 14.06 -5.86 4.06
CA LEU A 22 14.99 -6.29 3.03
C LEU A 22 16.40 -6.61 3.54
N LYS A 23 16.83 -6.09 4.70
CA LYS A 23 18.12 -6.46 5.31
C LYS A 23 18.19 -7.96 5.62
N ASN A 24 17.09 -8.55 6.06
CA ASN A 24 17.01 -9.96 6.42
C ASN A 24 16.44 -10.83 5.27
N HIS A 25 15.73 -10.23 4.31
CA HIS A 25 15.07 -10.89 3.20
C HIS A 25 15.41 -10.17 1.87
N PRO A 26 16.68 -10.21 1.43
CA PRO A 26 17.16 -9.37 0.32
C PRO A 26 16.53 -9.71 -1.04
N CYS A 27 15.96 -10.90 -1.20
CA CYS A 27 15.28 -11.34 -2.42
C CYS A 27 13.75 -11.29 -2.30
N ALA A 28 13.21 -10.62 -1.28
CA ALA A 28 11.77 -10.57 -1.05
C ALA A 28 11.02 -9.81 -2.15
N ALA A 29 9.72 -10.09 -2.24
CA ALA A 29 8.77 -9.26 -2.95
C ALA A 29 8.50 -7.97 -2.15
N VAL A 30 8.64 -6.83 -2.79
CA VAL A 30 8.24 -5.50 -2.30
C VAL A 30 6.96 -5.12 -3.04
N VAL A 31 5.84 -5.08 -2.34
CA VAL A 31 4.53 -4.92 -2.95
C VAL A 31 3.90 -3.60 -2.54
N ASN A 32 3.72 -2.69 -3.50
CA ASN A 32 3.07 -1.39 -3.33
C ASN A 32 1.57 -1.52 -3.63
N LEU A 33 0.75 -1.48 -2.59
CA LEU A 33 -0.70 -1.61 -2.68
C LEU A 33 -1.33 -0.24 -2.95
N GLY A 34 -2.07 -0.10 -4.07
CA GLY A 34 -2.63 1.18 -4.47
C GLY A 34 -1.54 2.19 -4.83
N CYS A 35 -0.64 1.78 -5.70
CA CYS A 35 0.62 2.47 -5.96
C CYS A 35 0.47 3.86 -6.57
N GLY A 36 -0.61 4.16 -7.28
CA GLY A 36 -0.75 5.43 -8.00
C GLY A 36 0.51 5.74 -8.83
N LEU A 37 1.05 6.93 -8.62
CA LEU A 37 2.33 7.38 -9.16
C LEU A 37 3.46 7.39 -8.11
N ASP A 38 3.27 6.68 -6.99
CA ASP A 38 4.29 6.56 -5.95
C ASP A 38 5.49 5.73 -6.42
N ASN A 39 6.69 6.19 -6.12
CA ASN A 39 7.97 5.59 -6.51
C ASN A 39 8.73 4.97 -5.31
N THR A 40 8.09 4.82 -4.17
CA THR A 40 8.74 4.31 -2.94
C THR A 40 9.29 2.89 -3.12
N GLY A 41 8.57 2.02 -3.85
CA GLY A 41 9.03 0.66 -4.14
C GLY A 41 10.37 0.65 -4.88
N SER A 42 10.46 1.39 -5.99
CA SER A 42 11.69 1.52 -6.79
C SER A 42 12.83 2.16 -6.00
N ALA A 43 12.53 3.13 -5.13
CA ALA A 43 13.51 3.77 -4.25
C ALA A 43 14.07 2.82 -3.17
N CYS A 44 13.41 1.69 -2.93
CA CYS A 44 13.87 0.64 -2.01
C CYS A 44 14.61 -0.50 -2.72
N ASP A 45 14.76 -0.46 -4.05
CA ASP A 45 15.43 -1.52 -4.81
C ASP A 45 16.87 -1.73 -4.32
N ASN A 46 17.16 -2.94 -3.87
CA ASN A 46 18.47 -3.36 -3.39
C ASN A 46 19.27 -4.17 -4.44
N GLY A 47 18.80 -4.22 -5.69
CA GLY A 47 19.38 -4.97 -6.79
C GLY A 47 19.04 -6.48 -6.78
N ARG A 48 18.25 -6.97 -5.81
CA ARG A 48 17.90 -8.39 -5.63
C ARG A 48 16.41 -8.63 -5.38
N CYS A 49 15.68 -7.68 -4.82
CA CYS A 49 14.26 -7.78 -4.56
C CYS A 49 13.45 -7.67 -5.87
N LYS A 50 12.21 -8.16 -5.83
CA LYS A 50 11.22 -7.98 -6.88
C LYS A 50 10.22 -6.94 -6.43
N ILE A 51 9.87 -6.02 -7.31
CA ILE A 51 8.98 -4.90 -6.99
C ILE A 51 7.68 -5.06 -7.75
N TYR A 52 6.56 -4.98 -7.06
CA TYR A 52 5.21 -5.10 -7.61
C TYR A 52 4.41 -3.86 -7.27
N ASN A 53 3.91 -3.16 -8.29
CA ASN A 53 3.04 -1.99 -8.15
C ASN A 53 1.61 -2.38 -8.54
N LEU A 54 0.70 -2.34 -7.59
CA LEU A 54 -0.68 -2.76 -7.75
C LEU A 54 -1.63 -1.56 -7.69
N ASP A 55 -2.48 -1.42 -8.70
CA ASP A 55 -3.55 -0.42 -8.73
C ASP A 55 -4.60 -0.78 -9.79
N PHE A 56 -5.66 0.01 -9.89
CA PHE A 56 -6.65 -0.14 -10.94
C PHE A 56 -6.05 -0.06 -12.35
N PRO A 57 -6.66 -0.73 -13.35
CA PRO A 57 -6.11 -0.80 -14.71
C PRO A 57 -5.81 0.54 -15.36
N ASP A 58 -6.66 1.54 -15.16
CA ASP A 58 -6.49 2.90 -15.70
C ASP A 58 -5.32 3.64 -15.02
N VAL A 59 -5.14 3.45 -13.72
CA VAL A 59 -4.01 4.01 -12.97
C VAL A 59 -2.70 3.36 -13.43
N ILE A 60 -2.67 2.04 -13.57
CA ILE A 60 -1.50 1.31 -14.07
C ILE A 60 -1.15 1.73 -15.51
N ALA A 61 -2.14 1.93 -16.38
CA ALA A 61 -1.91 2.41 -17.72
C ALA A 61 -1.25 3.81 -17.75
N LEU A 62 -1.71 4.72 -16.86
CA LEU A 62 -1.09 6.04 -16.71
C LEU A 62 0.32 5.93 -16.10
N ARG A 63 0.50 5.07 -15.08
CA ARG A 63 1.80 4.83 -14.47
C ARG A 63 2.84 4.36 -15.50
N GLN A 64 2.49 3.42 -16.35
CA GLN A 64 3.38 2.89 -17.39
C GLN A 64 3.87 3.97 -18.36
N GLN A 65 3.07 5.00 -18.62
CA GLN A 65 3.46 6.13 -19.47
C GLN A 65 4.40 7.10 -18.77
N LEU A 66 4.21 7.36 -17.48
CA LEU A 66 4.92 8.39 -16.71
C LEU A 66 6.13 7.83 -15.95
N LEU A 67 6.03 6.59 -15.48
CA LEU A 67 7.02 5.89 -14.66
C LEU A 67 7.19 4.46 -15.21
N PRO A 68 7.94 4.27 -16.32
CA PRO A 68 8.19 2.95 -16.87
C PRO A 68 8.82 2.02 -15.83
N ALA A 69 8.33 0.79 -15.75
CA ALA A 69 8.85 -0.21 -14.83
C ALA A 69 10.30 -0.58 -15.15
N GLY A 70 11.14 -0.71 -14.13
CA GLY A 70 12.49 -1.22 -14.24
C GLY A 70 12.55 -2.74 -14.44
N GLU A 71 13.74 -3.29 -14.61
CA GLU A 71 13.95 -4.73 -14.89
C GLU A 71 13.38 -5.66 -13.79
N ARG A 72 13.39 -5.23 -12.52
CA ARG A 72 12.87 -5.99 -11.37
C ARG A 72 11.51 -5.52 -10.90
N GLU A 73 10.85 -4.68 -11.70
CA GLU A 73 9.60 -4.02 -11.37
C GLU A 73 8.47 -4.53 -12.27
N GLN A 74 7.33 -4.82 -11.69
CA GLN A 74 6.14 -5.26 -12.41
C GLN A 74 4.95 -4.43 -11.97
N ASN A 75 4.23 -3.87 -12.95
CA ASN A 75 2.96 -3.18 -12.74
C ASN A 75 1.81 -4.18 -12.92
N ILE A 76 0.98 -4.36 -11.90
CA ILE A 76 -0.13 -5.33 -11.89
C ILE A 76 -1.47 -4.59 -11.82
N PRO A 77 -2.24 -4.55 -12.91
CA PRO A 77 -3.59 -4.01 -12.86
C PRO A 77 -4.51 -4.96 -12.09
N CYS A 78 -5.14 -4.47 -11.02
CA CYS A 78 -6.09 -5.23 -10.20
C CYS A 78 -6.99 -4.32 -9.35
N ASP A 79 -8.09 -4.87 -8.84
CA ASP A 79 -8.77 -4.36 -7.66
C ASP A 79 -8.17 -5.09 -6.44
N LEU A 80 -7.68 -4.37 -5.43
CA LEU A 80 -7.09 -4.97 -4.23
C LEU A 80 -8.09 -5.85 -3.45
N LYS A 81 -9.38 -5.69 -3.67
CA LYS A 81 -10.44 -6.51 -3.07
C LYS A 81 -10.58 -7.89 -3.71
N ASP A 82 -10.06 -8.08 -4.92
CA ASP A 82 -10.06 -9.36 -5.62
C ASP A 82 -8.76 -10.10 -5.30
N PRO A 83 -8.78 -11.25 -4.58
CA PRO A 83 -7.58 -11.96 -4.17
C PRO A 83 -6.77 -12.55 -5.34
N ALA A 84 -7.28 -12.55 -6.57
CA ALA A 84 -6.59 -13.09 -7.73
C ALA A 84 -5.19 -12.49 -7.99
N TRP A 85 -4.88 -11.32 -7.42
CA TRP A 85 -3.54 -10.76 -7.53
C TRP A 85 -2.51 -11.48 -6.64
N PHE A 86 -2.93 -12.23 -5.62
CA PHE A 86 -2.00 -13.00 -4.77
C PHE A 86 -1.14 -13.96 -5.59
N ASP A 87 -1.73 -14.64 -6.55
CA ASP A 87 -1.05 -15.61 -7.43
C ASP A 87 -0.01 -14.97 -8.36
N LYS A 88 -0.02 -13.64 -8.49
CA LYS A 88 0.92 -12.89 -9.33
C LYS A 88 2.20 -12.48 -8.58
N ILE A 89 2.25 -12.67 -7.27
CA ILE A 89 3.37 -12.26 -6.43
C ILE A 89 4.27 -13.46 -6.15
N ASP A 90 5.48 -13.40 -6.63
CA ASP A 90 6.50 -14.40 -6.23
C ASP A 90 7.12 -13.99 -4.88
N ALA A 91 6.58 -14.58 -3.82
CA ALA A 91 7.01 -14.36 -2.45
C ALA A 91 8.02 -15.42 -1.94
N SER A 92 8.67 -16.17 -2.82
CA SER A 92 9.61 -17.24 -2.44
C SER A 92 10.78 -16.76 -1.59
N GLY A 93 11.14 -15.48 -1.68
CA GLY A 93 12.16 -14.81 -0.86
C GLY A 93 11.60 -14.04 0.35
N GLY A 94 10.32 -14.22 0.69
CA GLY A 94 9.56 -13.40 1.63
C GLY A 94 8.78 -12.29 0.93
N ALA A 95 7.94 -11.57 1.68
CA ALA A 95 7.16 -10.47 1.13
C ALA A 95 7.01 -9.33 2.13
N VAL A 96 7.19 -8.09 1.67
CA VAL A 96 6.83 -6.88 2.39
C VAL A 96 5.86 -6.06 1.55
N PHE A 97 4.72 -5.78 2.15
CA PHE A 97 3.64 -5.00 1.54
C PHE A 97 3.62 -3.63 2.18
N PHE A 98 3.36 -2.61 1.38
CA PHE A 98 3.12 -1.27 1.93
C PHE A 98 1.98 -0.58 1.20
N ALA A 99 1.24 0.24 1.94
CA ALA A 99 0.14 1.04 1.43
C ALA A 99 0.25 2.48 1.92
N SER A 100 0.29 3.43 1.01
CA SER A 100 0.43 4.86 1.28
C SER A 100 -0.85 5.62 0.90
N GLY A 101 -1.65 6.02 1.87
CA GLY A 101 -2.88 6.78 1.63
C GLY A 101 -3.99 5.97 0.96
N VAL A 102 -4.05 4.66 1.17
CA VAL A 102 -4.94 3.74 0.44
C VAL A 102 -6.12 3.28 1.30
N PHE A 103 -5.84 2.76 2.49
CA PHE A 103 -6.86 2.07 3.29
C PHE A 103 -7.96 2.98 3.81
N TYR A 104 -7.75 4.27 3.86
CA TYR A 104 -8.82 5.24 4.20
C TYR A 104 -10.08 5.08 3.35
N TYR A 105 -9.93 4.66 2.10
CA TYR A 105 -11.03 4.52 1.14
C TYR A 105 -11.77 3.19 1.23
N PHE A 106 -11.33 2.29 2.10
CA PHE A 106 -11.93 0.98 2.31
C PHE A 106 -12.83 0.97 3.54
N LEU A 107 -13.86 0.14 3.53
CA LEU A 107 -14.57 -0.22 4.76
C LEU A 107 -13.66 -1.07 5.65
N THR A 108 -13.80 -0.94 6.97
CA THR A 108 -13.00 -1.72 7.94
C THR A 108 -13.04 -3.23 7.67
N GLN A 109 -14.21 -3.76 7.29
CA GLN A 109 -14.36 -5.18 6.95
C GLN A 109 -13.59 -5.57 5.69
N GLN A 110 -13.46 -4.67 4.71
CA GLN A 110 -12.69 -4.91 3.49
C GLN A 110 -11.18 -4.95 3.79
N VAL A 111 -10.69 -4.01 4.63
CA VAL A 111 -9.29 -4.03 5.08
C VAL A 111 -8.99 -5.30 5.85
N LYS A 112 -9.90 -5.68 6.78
CA LYS A 112 -9.74 -6.92 7.56
C LYS A 112 -9.66 -8.15 6.65
N ALA A 113 -10.59 -8.30 5.71
CA ALA A 113 -10.60 -9.42 4.78
C ALA A 113 -9.33 -9.47 3.91
N LEU A 114 -8.85 -8.31 3.44
CA LEU A 114 -7.61 -8.21 2.70
C LEU A 114 -6.40 -8.66 3.54
N VAL A 115 -6.27 -8.13 4.76
CA VAL A 115 -5.15 -8.44 5.67
C VAL A 115 -5.14 -9.94 6.02
N GLN A 116 -6.30 -10.51 6.35
CA GLN A 116 -6.42 -11.94 6.64
C GLN A 116 -6.08 -12.81 5.42
N GLY A 117 -6.59 -12.46 4.23
CA GLY A 117 -6.24 -13.18 3.00
C GLY A 117 -4.74 -13.09 2.67
N MET A 118 -4.10 -11.93 2.92
CA MET A 118 -2.66 -11.77 2.76
C MET A 118 -1.87 -12.61 3.78
N ALA A 119 -2.32 -12.68 5.03
CA ALA A 119 -1.66 -13.50 6.06
C ALA A 119 -1.69 -14.99 5.69
N ASP A 120 -2.81 -15.46 5.15
CA ASP A 120 -2.96 -16.85 4.68
C ASP A 120 -2.09 -17.12 3.44
N ALA A 121 -2.06 -16.19 2.48
CA ALA A 121 -1.35 -16.37 1.22
C ALA A 121 0.18 -16.17 1.34
N PHE A 122 0.63 -15.33 2.27
CA PHE A 122 2.03 -14.93 2.42
C PHE A 122 2.53 -15.10 3.86
N PRO A 123 2.65 -16.33 4.36
CA PRO A 123 3.07 -16.59 5.73
C PRO A 123 4.46 -15.98 6.02
N GLY A 124 4.56 -15.23 7.11
CA GLY A 124 5.77 -14.49 7.49
C GLY A 124 5.96 -13.17 6.73
N GLY A 125 5.02 -12.79 5.88
CA GLY A 125 5.00 -11.47 5.25
C GLY A 125 4.75 -10.34 6.25
N VAL A 126 5.14 -9.13 5.88
CA VAL A 126 4.94 -7.92 6.69
C VAL A 126 4.14 -6.91 5.90
N LEU A 127 3.12 -6.32 6.52
CA LEU A 127 2.36 -5.20 5.96
C LEU A 127 2.63 -3.92 6.75
N VAL A 128 3.00 -2.86 6.05
CA VAL A 128 3.21 -1.52 6.60
C VAL A 128 2.25 -0.55 5.92
N PHE A 129 1.52 0.23 6.68
CA PHE A 129 0.59 1.21 6.12
C PHE A 129 0.40 2.42 7.03
N ASP A 130 0.04 3.54 6.43
CA ASP A 130 -0.33 4.73 7.16
C ASP A 130 -1.79 4.67 7.60
N ALA A 131 -2.04 5.07 8.84
CA ALA A 131 -3.37 5.12 9.41
C ALA A 131 -3.64 6.48 10.08
N ALA A 132 -4.90 6.85 10.15
CA ALA A 132 -5.33 8.05 10.82
C ALA A 132 -6.51 7.74 11.75
N ASN A 133 -6.66 8.53 12.80
CA ASN A 133 -7.79 8.40 13.69
C ASN A 133 -9.09 8.88 13.02
N ARG A 134 -10.23 8.56 13.64
CA ARG A 134 -11.57 8.86 13.09
C ARG A 134 -11.78 10.35 12.79
N THR A 135 -11.19 11.25 13.58
CA THR A 135 -11.31 12.71 13.38
C THR A 135 -10.55 13.14 12.13
N ALA A 136 -9.31 12.64 11.96
CA ALA A 136 -8.49 12.93 10.79
C ALA A 136 -9.11 12.35 9.51
N VAL A 137 -9.63 11.11 9.54
CA VAL A 137 -10.32 10.48 8.41
C VAL A 137 -11.56 11.30 7.99
N LYS A 138 -12.38 11.75 8.95
CA LYS A 138 -13.50 12.66 8.65
C LYS A 138 -13.05 13.98 8.03
N MET A 139 -11.92 14.49 8.45
CA MET A 139 -11.35 15.72 7.91
C MET A 139 -10.82 15.52 6.48
N ILE A 140 -10.15 14.40 6.20
CA ILE A 140 -9.73 13.99 4.85
C ILE A 140 -10.95 13.94 3.91
N ALA A 141 -12.02 13.24 4.30
CA ALA A 141 -13.24 13.17 3.52
C ALA A 141 -13.86 14.56 3.25
N LYS A 142 -13.87 15.43 4.26
CA LYS A 142 -14.52 16.74 4.18
C LYS A 142 -13.71 17.79 3.41
N THR A 143 -12.39 17.71 3.44
CA THR A 143 -11.49 18.70 2.84
C THR A 143 -10.91 18.24 1.53
N TRP A 144 -10.19 17.13 1.52
CA TRP A 144 -9.44 16.65 0.35
C TRP A 144 -10.36 16.15 -0.77
N LEU A 145 -11.29 15.27 -0.46
CA LEU A 145 -12.21 14.72 -1.46
C LEU A 145 -13.09 15.81 -2.07
N ARG A 146 -13.55 16.75 -1.23
CA ARG A 146 -14.35 17.90 -1.68
C ARG A 146 -13.56 18.87 -2.55
N THR A 147 -12.30 19.18 -2.18
CA THR A 147 -11.43 20.07 -2.96
C THR A 147 -11.03 19.43 -4.29
N ALA A 148 -10.80 18.13 -4.31
CA ALA A 148 -10.52 17.36 -5.52
C ALA A 148 -11.77 17.09 -6.39
N LYS A 149 -12.98 17.54 -5.95
CA LYS A 149 -14.28 17.29 -6.60
C LYS A 149 -14.59 15.79 -6.80
N ILE A 150 -14.03 14.93 -5.98
CA ILE A 150 -14.29 13.49 -5.98
C ILE A 150 -15.58 13.26 -5.20
N LYS A 151 -16.66 12.87 -5.89
CA LYS A 151 -18.02 12.79 -5.29
C LYS A 151 -18.39 11.39 -4.82
N ASP A 152 -17.78 10.35 -5.42
CA ASP A 152 -18.20 8.96 -5.27
C ASP A 152 -17.27 8.13 -4.36
N VAL A 153 -16.33 8.79 -3.67
CA VAL A 153 -15.39 8.15 -2.76
C VAL A 153 -15.56 8.70 -1.34
N GLY A 154 -15.74 7.80 -0.38
CA GLY A 154 -15.76 8.11 1.05
C GLY A 154 -14.42 7.80 1.70
N ALA A 155 -14.22 8.24 2.95
CA ALA A 155 -13.11 7.81 3.78
C ALA A 155 -13.72 7.15 5.03
N TYR A 156 -13.38 5.87 5.24
CA TYR A 156 -14.07 5.01 6.19
C TYR A 156 -13.13 4.37 7.22
N PHE A 157 -12.03 3.74 6.76
CA PHE A 157 -11.10 3.05 7.63
C PHE A 157 -10.30 4.05 8.47
N ALA A 158 -10.36 3.86 9.78
CA ALA A 158 -9.64 4.69 10.74
C ALA A 158 -9.13 3.80 11.87
N VAL A 159 -7.95 4.08 12.38
CA VAL A 159 -7.34 3.40 13.52
C VAL A 159 -6.94 4.44 14.55
N SER A 160 -7.50 4.33 15.75
CA SER A 160 -7.16 5.22 16.86
C SER A 160 -6.15 4.59 17.81
N ASP A 161 -6.23 3.27 18.00
CA ASP A 161 -5.27 2.46 18.73
C ASP A 161 -5.02 1.15 17.97
N ALA A 162 -3.87 1.08 17.31
CA ALA A 162 -3.53 -0.07 16.46
C ALA A 162 -3.52 -1.40 17.24
N LYS A 163 -3.02 -1.40 18.49
CA LYS A 163 -2.93 -2.62 19.28
C LYS A 163 -4.31 -3.20 19.60
N SER A 164 -5.23 -2.39 20.08
CA SER A 164 -6.55 -2.86 20.46
C SER A 164 -7.48 -3.12 19.29
N GLU A 165 -7.32 -2.38 18.18
CA GLU A 165 -8.21 -2.46 17.02
C GLU A 165 -7.76 -3.50 15.98
N LEU A 166 -6.45 -3.77 15.85
CA LEU A 166 -5.90 -4.68 14.84
C LEU A 166 -5.51 -6.06 15.41
N SER A 167 -5.06 -6.18 16.68
CA SER A 167 -4.73 -7.50 17.27
C SER A 167 -5.85 -8.54 17.17
N PRO A 168 -7.15 -8.21 17.21
CA PRO A 168 -8.21 -9.19 17.03
C PRO A 168 -8.39 -9.71 15.60
N TRP A 169 -7.52 -9.31 14.68
CA TRP A 169 -7.56 -9.75 13.28
C TRP A 169 -6.70 -11.01 13.02
N ASP A 170 -5.88 -11.38 14.00
CA ASP A 170 -5.11 -12.64 14.01
C ASP A 170 -6.00 -13.88 14.11
#